data_6ca7b1fb23f7b2f7c0f8a26caa20fb23
#
_entry.id   6ca7b1fb23f7b2f7c0f8a26caa20fb23
#
_cell.length_a   1.000
_cell.length_b   1.000
_cell.length_c   1.000
_cell.angle_alpha   90.00
_cell.angle_beta   90.00
_cell.angle_gamma   90.00
#
_symmetry.space_group_name_H-M   'P 1'
#
loop_
_entity.id
_entity.type
_entity.pdbx_description
1 polymer ?
#
loop_
_entity_poly.entity_id
_entity_poly.type
_entity_poly.pdbx_seq_one_letter_code
_entity_poly.pdbx_strand_id
1 'polypeptide(L)'
;MILITGASGTVGRAVLAEVARSGQKHRAMYRSKGEAAKAPAGTEAVIADFSNKASLATALDGVESVYLVCSPIPDLAQLEGNAIEASEAAGVQRIVLNSALGAGDYGKSFPSWHRKVEDKLKATKVAHCILRPNSFLQNVLTYYAPSIRAQGAFYGAMGNARTSYLDVRDIAAVAAKALRGGAHDGKTYELNGPEALTCAEVAEKISRHAGIAARYVDIPMEALRKAMLDQGMPEWQVTALLELQEYYTSGKGGAVDGVLERLLGRRPITMDQFLAEYAGEFRGQAAKA
;
A
#
# COMPACT_ATOMS: atom_id res chain seq x y z
N MET A 1 22.04 -8.69 -3.68
CA MET A 1 20.71 -9.36 -3.49
C MET A 1 19.71 -8.38 -2.91
N ILE A 2 18.47 -8.34 -3.44
CA ILE A 2 17.36 -7.55 -2.90
C ILE A 2 16.38 -8.47 -2.20
N LEU A 3 16.00 -8.17 -0.94
CA LEU A 3 14.90 -8.84 -0.25
C LEU A 3 13.61 -8.01 -0.37
N ILE A 4 12.52 -8.63 -0.79
CA ILE A 4 11.19 -8.04 -0.81
C ILE A 4 10.36 -8.71 0.29
N THR A 5 9.96 -7.95 1.31
CA THR A 5 9.02 -8.40 2.33
C THR A 5 7.58 -8.17 1.87
N GLY A 6 6.61 -8.77 2.55
CA GLY A 6 5.20 -8.64 2.17
C GLY A 6 4.89 -9.07 0.73
N ALA A 7 5.67 -9.99 0.16
CA ALA A 7 5.64 -10.39 -1.24
C ALA A 7 4.29 -10.99 -1.71
N SER A 8 3.44 -11.48 -0.80
CA SER A 8 2.07 -11.93 -1.09
C SER A 8 1.03 -10.80 -1.07
N GLY A 9 1.38 -9.63 -0.52
CA GLY A 9 0.49 -8.47 -0.40
C GLY A 9 0.41 -7.62 -1.68
N THR A 10 -0.50 -6.66 -1.69
CA THR A 10 -0.80 -5.81 -2.86
C THR A 10 0.42 -5.05 -3.35
N VAL A 11 1.11 -4.31 -2.48
CA VAL A 11 2.27 -3.50 -2.86
C VAL A 11 3.51 -4.37 -3.05
N GLY A 12 3.79 -5.30 -2.10
CA GLY A 12 4.97 -6.15 -2.17
C GLY A 12 5.02 -7.01 -3.43
N ARG A 13 3.87 -7.51 -3.89
CA ARG A 13 3.75 -8.25 -5.17
C ARG A 13 4.08 -7.37 -6.38
N ALA A 14 3.63 -6.11 -6.38
CA ALA A 14 3.93 -5.17 -7.45
C ALA A 14 5.44 -4.84 -7.49
N VAL A 15 6.06 -4.62 -6.31
CA VAL A 15 7.50 -4.38 -6.20
C VAL A 15 8.30 -5.60 -6.63
N LEU A 16 7.89 -6.80 -6.23
CA LEU A 16 8.51 -8.05 -6.66
C LEU A 16 8.51 -8.18 -8.19
N ALA A 17 7.36 -7.93 -8.83
CA ALA A 17 7.23 -7.99 -10.29
C ALA A 17 8.12 -6.95 -10.99
N GLU A 18 8.23 -5.74 -10.44
CA GLU A 18 9.06 -4.66 -10.99
C GLU A 18 10.55 -4.98 -10.86
N VAL A 19 10.99 -5.47 -9.71
CA VAL A 19 12.38 -5.88 -9.46
C VAL A 19 12.77 -7.08 -10.33
N ALA A 20 11.89 -8.08 -10.46
CA ALA A 20 12.10 -9.23 -11.34
C ALA A 20 12.30 -8.82 -12.79
N ARG A 21 11.46 -7.87 -13.30
CA ARG A 21 11.57 -7.35 -14.67
C ARG A 21 12.90 -6.62 -14.92
N SER A 22 13.49 -6.04 -13.88
CA SER A 22 14.78 -5.37 -14.00
C SER A 22 15.99 -6.32 -14.07
N GLY A 23 15.78 -7.63 -13.95
CA GLY A 23 16.84 -8.65 -13.98
C GLY A 23 17.74 -8.68 -12.73
N GLN A 24 17.41 -7.94 -11.68
CA GLN A 24 18.18 -7.93 -10.44
C GLN A 24 17.96 -9.22 -9.64
N LYS A 25 19.02 -9.74 -9.02
CA LYS A 25 18.90 -10.87 -8.10
C LYS A 25 18.02 -10.46 -6.93
N HIS A 26 16.98 -11.23 -6.67
CA HIS A 26 16.00 -10.91 -5.65
C HIS A 26 15.51 -12.16 -4.91
N ARG A 27 15.11 -11.93 -3.67
CA ARG A 27 14.49 -12.90 -2.77
C ARG A 27 13.17 -12.34 -2.29
N ALA A 28 12.13 -13.18 -2.26
CA ALA A 28 10.81 -12.80 -1.77
C ALA A 28 10.51 -13.52 -0.45
N MET A 29 10.13 -12.75 0.56
CA MET A 29 9.80 -13.27 1.88
C MET A 29 8.31 -13.57 1.99
N TYR A 30 8.01 -14.81 2.42
CA TYR A 30 6.67 -15.32 2.66
C TYR A 30 6.54 -15.85 4.08
N ARG A 31 5.32 -15.87 4.62
CA ARG A 31 5.06 -16.41 5.96
C ARG A 31 4.83 -17.92 5.98
N SER A 32 4.47 -18.52 4.86
CA SER A 32 4.14 -19.94 4.78
C SER A 32 4.68 -20.63 3.53
N LYS A 33 4.84 -21.95 3.59
CA LYS A 33 5.22 -22.79 2.43
C LYS A 33 4.21 -22.66 1.29
N GLY A 34 2.89 -22.57 1.62
CA GLY A 34 1.85 -22.44 0.62
C GLY A 34 1.89 -21.12 -0.16
N GLU A 35 2.31 -20.02 0.50
CA GLU A 35 2.54 -18.75 -0.18
C GLU A 35 3.84 -18.78 -0.99
N ALA A 36 4.91 -19.31 -0.43
CA ALA A 36 6.21 -19.43 -1.09
C ALA A 36 6.14 -20.28 -2.37
N ALA A 37 5.32 -21.31 -2.39
CA ALA A 37 5.08 -22.17 -3.57
C ALA A 37 4.45 -21.40 -4.76
N LYS A 38 3.86 -20.22 -4.51
CA LYS A 38 3.28 -19.35 -5.55
C LYS A 38 4.24 -18.25 -6.02
N ALA A 39 5.51 -18.30 -5.58
CA ALA A 39 6.51 -17.34 -6.00
C ALA A 39 6.68 -17.37 -7.53
N PRO A 40 6.82 -16.22 -8.19
CA PRO A 40 7.09 -16.17 -9.62
C PRO A 40 8.37 -16.91 -10.00
N ALA A 41 8.41 -17.47 -11.19
CA ALA A 41 9.61 -18.13 -11.71
C ALA A 41 10.82 -17.17 -11.68
N GLY A 42 11.98 -17.69 -11.30
CA GLY A 42 13.21 -16.88 -11.14
C GLY A 42 13.31 -16.10 -9.83
N THR A 43 12.33 -16.24 -8.92
CA THR A 43 12.36 -15.63 -7.59
C THR A 43 12.88 -16.64 -6.56
N GLU A 44 13.87 -16.25 -5.77
CA GLU A 44 14.26 -17.03 -4.59
C GLU A 44 13.23 -16.80 -3.48
N ALA A 45 12.48 -17.85 -3.12
CA ALA A 45 11.49 -17.77 -2.06
C ALA A 45 12.09 -18.16 -0.73
N VAL A 46 11.87 -17.35 0.30
CA VAL A 46 12.27 -17.65 1.69
C VAL A 46 11.07 -17.55 2.63
N ILE A 47 11.03 -18.42 3.63
CA ILE A 47 10.00 -18.40 4.68
C ILE A 47 10.58 -17.71 5.91
N ALA A 48 9.98 -16.60 6.30
CA ALA A 48 10.36 -15.88 7.52
C ALA A 48 9.16 -15.12 8.09
N ASP A 49 9.25 -14.81 9.38
CA ASP A 49 8.27 -14.04 10.12
C ASP A 49 8.96 -12.90 10.87
N PHE A 50 8.37 -11.72 10.84
CA PHE A 50 8.91 -10.53 11.53
C PHE A 50 9.01 -10.70 13.05
N SER A 51 8.24 -11.60 13.65
CA SER A 51 8.31 -11.94 15.06
C SER A 51 9.44 -12.92 15.39
N ASN A 52 10.03 -13.58 14.38
CA ASN A 52 11.06 -14.61 14.56
C ASN A 52 12.43 -14.14 14.05
N LYS A 53 13.28 -13.68 14.98
CA LYS A 53 14.63 -13.16 14.66
C LYS A 53 15.53 -14.15 13.92
N ALA A 54 15.44 -15.45 14.23
CA ALA A 54 16.25 -16.47 13.55
C ALA A 54 15.83 -16.63 12.08
N SER A 55 14.53 -16.60 11.79
CA SER A 55 14.04 -16.67 10.42
C SER A 55 14.42 -15.41 9.62
N LEU A 56 14.41 -14.24 10.26
CA LEU A 56 14.85 -12.98 9.64
C LEU A 56 16.35 -13.04 9.30
N ALA A 57 17.20 -13.55 10.19
CA ALA A 57 18.62 -13.71 9.90
C ALA A 57 18.86 -14.58 8.65
N THR A 58 18.14 -15.69 8.53
CA THR A 58 18.19 -16.55 7.33
C THR A 58 17.71 -15.82 6.08
N ALA A 59 16.62 -15.05 6.17
CA ALA A 59 16.08 -14.32 5.03
C ALA A 59 17.01 -13.20 4.54
N LEU A 60 17.83 -12.64 5.44
CA LEU A 60 18.72 -11.52 5.19
C LEU A 60 20.15 -11.96 4.78
N ASP A 61 20.45 -13.24 4.77
CA ASP A 61 21.77 -13.74 4.37
C ASP A 61 22.11 -13.32 2.93
N GLY A 62 23.23 -12.60 2.75
CA GLY A 62 23.69 -12.07 1.46
C GLY A 62 22.80 -10.95 0.86
N VAL A 63 21.90 -10.35 1.65
CA VAL A 63 21.02 -9.25 1.20
C VAL A 63 21.73 -7.90 1.36
N GLU A 64 21.72 -7.10 0.29
CA GLU A 64 22.27 -5.74 0.25
C GLU A 64 21.19 -4.67 0.43
N SER A 65 19.99 -4.91 -0.10
CA SER A 65 18.87 -3.96 -0.05
C SER A 65 17.58 -4.65 0.33
N VAL A 66 16.75 -4.00 1.15
CA VAL A 66 15.45 -4.51 1.60
C VAL A 66 14.35 -3.57 1.18
N TYR A 67 13.30 -4.09 0.54
CA TYR A 67 12.01 -3.43 0.50
C TYR A 67 11.19 -3.89 1.69
N LEU A 68 10.91 -2.97 2.62
CA LEU A 68 10.23 -3.27 3.87
C LEU A 68 8.77 -2.82 3.81
N VAL A 69 7.86 -3.77 3.93
CA VAL A 69 6.41 -3.56 4.04
C VAL A 69 5.78 -4.67 4.86
N CYS A 70 4.88 -4.29 5.75
CA CYS A 70 4.04 -5.18 6.54
C CYS A 70 2.56 -4.75 6.43
N SER A 71 1.64 -5.60 6.86
CA SER A 71 0.24 -5.20 7.04
C SER A 71 0.13 -4.15 8.14
N PRO A 72 -0.69 -3.09 7.96
CA PRO A 72 -0.87 -2.04 8.97
C PRO A 72 -1.76 -2.55 10.12
N ILE A 73 -1.13 -3.18 11.10
CA ILE A 73 -1.74 -3.71 12.33
C ILE A 73 -1.13 -3.03 13.56
N PRO A 74 -1.74 -3.09 14.75
CA PRO A 74 -1.22 -2.42 15.95
C PRO A 74 0.23 -2.74 16.28
N ASP A 75 0.70 -3.96 15.98
CA ASP A 75 2.06 -4.41 16.24
C ASP A 75 3.06 -4.03 15.13
N LEU A 76 2.63 -3.26 14.11
CA LEU A 76 3.47 -2.86 12.97
C LEU A 76 4.84 -2.34 13.38
N ALA A 77 4.85 -1.43 14.36
CA ALA A 77 6.09 -0.79 14.80
C ALA A 77 7.10 -1.78 15.40
N GLN A 78 6.62 -2.81 16.09
CA GLN A 78 7.47 -3.87 16.62
C GLN A 78 7.95 -4.80 15.52
N LEU A 79 7.04 -5.24 14.65
CA LEU A 79 7.33 -6.21 13.59
C LEU A 79 8.33 -5.66 12.58
N GLU A 80 8.07 -4.49 12.02
CA GLU A 80 9.02 -3.84 11.11
C GLU A 80 10.28 -3.39 11.83
N GLY A 81 10.15 -3.02 13.11
CA GLY A 81 11.30 -2.74 13.96
C GLY A 81 12.25 -3.91 14.13
N ASN A 82 11.75 -5.13 14.28
CA ASN A 82 12.57 -6.35 14.31
C ASN A 82 13.30 -6.57 12.98
N ALA A 83 12.62 -6.31 11.85
CA ALA A 83 13.25 -6.43 10.53
C ALA A 83 14.35 -5.38 10.32
N ILE A 84 14.17 -4.15 10.80
CA ILE A 84 15.19 -3.10 10.76
C ILE A 84 16.42 -3.50 11.56
N GLU A 85 16.23 -3.96 12.81
CA GLU A 85 17.34 -4.45 13.67
C GLU A 85 18.08 -5.62 13.02
N ALA A 86 17.34 -6.60 12.51
CA ALA A 86 17.92 -7.75 11.83
C ALA A 86 18.69 -7.34 10.56
N SER A 87 18.16 -6.37 9.80
CA SER A 87 18.82 -5.84 8.60
C SER A 87 20.14 -5.13 8.95
N GLU A 88 20.14 -4.30 9.99
CA GLU A 88 21.36 -3.63 10.46
C GLU A 88 22.41 -4.65 10.93
N ALA A 89 22.00 -5.67 11.72
CA ALA A 89 22.87 -6.73 12.19
C ALA A 89 23.43 -7.61 11.05
N ALA A 90 22.68 -7.80 9.99
CA ALA A 90 23.11 -8.55 8.79
C ALA A 90 23.98 -7.73 7.81
N GLY A 91 24.22 -6.44 8.10
CA GLY A 91 25.02 -5.57 7.25
C GLY A 91 24.31 -5.12 5.97
N VAL A 92 22.97 -5.12 5.97
CA VAL A 92 22.17 -4.56 4.87
C VAL A 92 22.55 -3.11 4.65
N GLN A 93 22.82 -2.75 3.41
CA GLN A 93 23.29 -1.42 3.05
C GLN A 93 22.14 -0.42 2.93
N ARG A 94 20.93 -0.90 2.56
CA ARG A 94 19.79 -0.02 2.28
C ARG A 94 18.45 -0.65 2.63
N ILE A 95 17.54 0.20 3.15
CA ILE A 95 16.13 -0.15 3.36
C ILE A 95 15.26 0.88 2.63
N VAL A 96 14.36 0.42 1.76
CA VAL A 96 13.26 1.22 1.21
C VAL A 96 11.99 0.84 1.98
N LEU A 97 11.52 1.76 2.81
CA LEU A 97 10.35 1.55 3.67
C LEU A 97 9.07 2.01 2.96
N ASN A 98 8.07 1.15 2.90
CA ASN A 98 6.71 1.54 2.54
C ASN A 98 5.96 1.99 3.79
N SER A 99 5.99 3.28 4.05
CA SER A 99 5.26 3.95 5.11
C SER A 99 3.84 4.32 4.65
N ALA A 100 3.24 5.36 5.20
CA ALA A 100 1.93 5.88 4.81
C ALA A 100 1.89 7.39 4.82
N LEU A 101 1.03 7.97 3.97
CA LEU A 101 0.68 9.39 4.05
C LEU A 101 0.16 9.71 5.46
N GLY A 102 0.52 10.89 5.99
CA GLY A 102 0.17 11.30 7.33
C GLY A 102 1.11 10.82 8.43
N ALA A 103 2.05 9.91 8.17
CA ALA A 103 3.04 9.47 9.17
C ALA A 103 3.88 10.64 9.73
N GLY A 104 3.99 11.74 8.98
CA GLY A 104 4.71 12.94 9.42
C GLY A 104 3.97 13.80 10.42
N ASP A 105 2.65 13.92 10.32
CA ASP A 105 1.85 14.96 10.99
C ASP A 105 0.54 14.49 11.64
N TYR A 106 0.12 13.25 11.40
CA TYR A 106 -1.12 12.71 11.96
C TYR A 106 -0.84 11.61 13.01
N GLY A 107 -1.14 11.93 14.26
CA GLY A 107 -0.72 11.15 15.43
C GLY A 107 -1.64 9.97 15.81
N LYS A 108 -2.50 9.48 14.89
CA LYS A 108 -3.47 8.43 15.19
C LYS A 108 -3.23 7.17 14.33
N SER A 109 -3.55 6.01 14.89
CA SER A 109 -3.56 4.67 14.26
C SER A 109 -2.51 4.43 13.17
N PHE A 110 -2.90 4.12 11.94
CA PHE A 110 -1.97 3.74 10.86
C PHE A 110 -0.80 4.74 10.68
N PRO A 111 -1.02 6.06 10.54
CA PRO A 111 0.07 7.01 10.41
C PRO A 111 1.01 7.01 11.63
N SER A 112 0.49 6.90 12.84
CA SER A 112 1.33 6.89 14.04
C SER A 112 2.17 5.62 14.19
N TRP A 113 1.65 4.47 13.75
CA TRP A 113 2.41 3.22 13.75
C TRP A 113 3.57 3.29 12.75
N HIS A 114 3.31 3.79 11.54
CA HIS A 114 4.34 4.03 10.53
C HIS A 114 5.39 5.05 11.00
N ARG A 115 4.96 6.12 11.68
CA ARG A 115 5.86 7.11 12.27
C ARG A 115 6.92 6.47 13.17
N LYS A 116 6.49 5.56 14.06
CA LYS A 116 7.40 4.85 14.96
C LYS A 116 8.42 4.01 14.19
N VAL A 117 8.01 3.40 13.08
CA VAL A 117 8.92 2.66 12.20
C VAL A 117 9.91 3.58 11.52
N GLU A 118 9.44 4.72 10.97
CA GLU A 118 10.30 5.72 10.35
C GLU A 118 11.35 6.26 11.31
N ASP A 119 10.93 6.60 12.55
CA ASP A 119 11.82 7.12 13.58
C ASP A 119 12.90 6.08 13.95
N LYS A 120 12.51 4.80 14.07
CA LYS A 120 13.43 3.69 14.31
C LYS A 120 14.42 3.52 13.16
N LEU A 121 13.95 3.55 11.91
CA LEU A 121 14.81 3.40 10.72
C LEU A 121 15.81 4.56 10.63
N LYS A 122 15.36 5.79 10.84
CA LYS A 122 16.22 6.99 10.85
C LYS A 122 17.28 6.99 11.94
N ALA A 123 17.07 6.25 13.04
CA ALA A 123 18.05 6.10 14.13
C ALA A 123 19.17 5.10 13.80
N THR A 124 19.03 4.29 12.73
CA THR A 124 20.06 3.35 12.28
C THR A 124 21.11 4.04 11.40
N LYS A 125 22.21 3.33 11.11
CA LYS A 125 23.23 3.75 10.13
C LYS A 125 22.92 3.26 8.72
N VAL A 126 21.84 2.50 8.53
CA VAL A 126 21.45 1.94 7.24
C VAL A 126 20.95 3.06 6.32
N ALA A 127 21.47 3.15 5.10
CA ALA A 127 20.92 4.08 4.11
C ALA A 127 19.45 3.75 3.86
N HIS A 128 18.59 4.77 3.78
CA HIS A 128 17.16 4.52 3.67
C HIS A 128 16.45 5.51 2.75
N CYS A 129 15.35 5.02 2.17
CA CYS A 129 14.36 5.85 1.49
C CYS A 129 12.98 5.51 2.06
N ILE A 130 12.19 6.51 2.39
CA ILE A 130 10.86 6.35 2.95
C ILE A 130 9.84 6.79 1.92
N LEU A 131 8.93 5.90 1.57
CA LEU A 131 7.81 6.16 0.68
C LEU A 131 6.52 6.26 1.52
N ARG A 132 5.83 7.40 1.45
CA ARG A 132 4.54 7.64 2.12
C ARG A 132 3.43 7.71 1.08
N PRO A 133 2.94 6.57 0.60
CA PRO A 133 1.88 6.56 -0.40
C PRO A 133 0.55 7.04 0.18
N ASN A 134 -0.23 7.71 -0.64
CA ASN A 134 -1.64 7.99 -0.45
C ASN A 134 -2.48 6.72 -0.76
N SER A 135 -3.79 6.82 -0.81
CA SER A 135 -4.70 5.70 -1.06
C SER A 135 -4.45 5.04 -2.43
N PHE A 136 -4.55 3.72 -2.46
CA PHE A 136 -4.28 2.94 -3.67
C PHE A 136 -5.51 2.82 -4.57
N LEU A 137 -5.34 2.88 -5.89
CA LEU A 137 -6.38 2.55 -6.86
C LEU A 137 -6.93 1.13 -6.62
N GLN A 138 -6.08 0.20 -6.20
CA GLN A 138 -6.47 -1.18 -5.89
C GLN A 138 -7.48 -1.29 -4.73
N ASN A 139 -7.54 -0.28 -3.85
CA ASN A 139 -8.53 -0.22 -2.78
C ASN A 139 -9.96 -0.13 -3.33
N VAL A 140 -10.15 0.47 -4.49
CA VAL A 140 -11.44 0.55 -5.17
C VAL A 140 -11.97 -0.85 -5.53
N LEU A 141 -11.09 -1.76 -5.93
CA LEU A 141 -11.46 -3.17 -6.18
C LEU A 141 -11.76 -3.92 -4.89
N THR A 142 -10.96 -3.68 -3.85
CA THR A 142 -11.07 -4.41 -2.59
C THR A 142 -12.30 -4.00 -1.78
N TYR A 143 -12.54 -2.68 -1.68
CA TYR A 143 -13.54 -2.15 -0.74
C TYR A 143 -14.83 -1.71 -1.43
N TYR A 144 -14.79 -1.25 -2.70
CA TYR A 144 -15.99 -0.74 -3.36
C TYR A 144 -16.65 -1.76 -4.28
N ALA A 145 -15.86 -2.52 -5.05
CA ALA A 145 -16.41 -3.44 -6.03
C ALA A 145 -17.36 -4.50 -5.46
N PRO A 146 -17.13 -5.12 -4.28
CA PRO A 146 -18.08 -6.07 -3.71
C PRO A 146 -19.47 -5.47 -3.45
N SER A 147 -19.52 -4.28 -2.85
CA SER A 147 -20.77 -3.57 -2.55
C SER A 147 -21.46 -3.08 -3.82
N ILE A 148 -20.69 -2.56 -4.79
CA ILE A 148 -21.21 -2.14 -6.10
C ILE A 148 -21.85 -3.32 -6.85
N ARG A 149 -21.21 -4.49 -6.87
CA ARG A 149 -21.79 -5.70 -7.50
C ARG A 149 -23.07 -6.15 -6.83
N ALA A 150 -23.16 -6.03 -5.52
CA ALA A 150 -24.32 -6.49 -4.76
C ALA A 150 -25.48 -5.50 -4.77
N GLN A 151 -25.19 -4.20 -4.75
CA GLN A 151 -26.21 -3.16 -4.45
C GLN A 151 -26.16 -1.95 -5.39
N GLY A 152 -25.25 -1.91 -6.36
CA GLY A 152 -25.03 -0.75 -7.22
C GLY A 152 -24.47 0.47 -6.47
N ALA A 153 -23.96 0.29 -5.26
CA ALA A 153 -23.49 1.40 -4.42
C ALA A 153 -22.32 0.99 -3.52
N PHE A 154 -21.54 1.98 -3.10
CA PHE A 154 -20.60 1.84 -1.98
C PHE A 154 -20.80 2.99 -0.99
N TYR A 155 -20.39 2.78 0.25
CA TYR A 155 -20.72 3.65 1.37
C TYR A 155 -19.46 4.16 2.04
N GLY A 156 -19.50 5.37 2.56
CA GLY A 156 -18.41 6.00 3.31
C GLY A 156 -18.89 7.26 4.00
N ALA A 157 -18.01 7.88 4.79
CA ALA A 157 -18.26 9.14 5.48
C ALA A 157 -17.25 10.20 5.00
N MET A 158 -17.12 10.34 3.68
CA MET A 158 -16.11 11.19 3.04
C MET A 158 -16.68 12.53 2.55
N GLY A 159 -18.01 12.67 2.47
CA GLY A 159 -18.64 13.85 1.91
C GLY A 159 -18.03 14.21 0.54
N ASN A 160 -17.55 15.45 0.44
CA ASN A 160 -16.85 15.97 -0.75
C ASN A 160 -15.33 15.96 -0.62
N ALA A 161 -14.77 15.26 0.37
CA ALA A 161 -13.32 15.15 0.51
C ALA A 161 -12.69 14.52 -0.73
N ARG A 162 -11.51 15.04 -1.09
CA ARG A 162 -10.76 14.56 -2.24
C ARG A 162 -9.59 13.70 -1.82
N THR A 163 -9.35 12.63 -2.55
CA THR A 163 -8.23 11.71 -2.33
C THR A 163 -7.44 11.58 -3.63
N SER A 164 -6.12 11.72 -3.53
CA SER A 164 -5.21 11.53 -4.66
C SER A 164 -4.78 10.07 -4.73
N TYR A 165 -5.61 9.26 -5.39
CA TYR A 165 -5.34 7.83 -5.56
C TYR A 165 -4.15 7.58 -6.47
N LEU A 166 -3.30 6.61 -6.12
CA LEU A 166 -2.18 6.17 -6.95
C LEU A 166 -2.18 4.66 -7.16
N ASP A 167 -1.64 4.23 -8.29
CA ASP A 167 -1.50 2.79 -8.59
C ASP A 167 -0.28 2.21 -7.87
N VAL A 168 -0.41 1.02 -7.30
CA VAL A 168 0.71 0.33 -6.64
C VAL A 168 1.86 0.00 -7.59
N ARG A 169 1.61 -0.07 -8.90
CA ARG A 169 2.65 -0.24 -9.93
C ARG A 169 3.56 0.99 -10.02
N ASP A 170 3.03 2.18 -9.76
CA ASP A 170 3.82 3.41 -9.70
C ASP A 170 4.67 3.46 -8.42
N ILE A 171 4.12 3.00 -7.29
CA ILE A 171 4.91 2.82 -6.05
C ILE A 171 6.06 1.84 -6.32
N ALA A 172 5.76 0.72 -6.97
CA ALA A 172 6.76 -0.31 -7.28
C ALA A 172 7.89 0.22 -8.17
N ALA A 173 7.57 1.02 -9.17
CA ALA A 173 8.57 1.63 -10.05
C ALA A 173 9.49 2.60 -9.29
N VAL A 174 8.94 3.41 -8.36
CA VAL A 174 9.75 4.29 -7.49
C VAL A 174 10.59 3.46 -6.53
N ALA A 175 10.00 2.44 -5.89
CA ALA A 175 10.70 1.56 -4.96
C ALA A 175 11.88 0.85 -5.63
N ALA A 176 11.70 0.32 -6.84
CA ALA A 176 12.76 -0.35 -7.60
C ALA A 176 13.93 0.59 -7.95
N LYS A 177 13.65 1.87 -8.20
CA LYS A 177 14.70 2.90 -8.37
C LYS A 177 15.43 3.16 -7.06
N ALA A 178 14.68 3.35 -5.96
CA ALA A 178 15.24 3.63 -4.64
C ALA A 178 16.09 2.47 -4.10
N LEU A 179 15.73 1.21 -4.39
CA LEU A 179 16.49 0.02 -4.00
C LEU A 179 17.90 -0.05 -4.62
N ARG A 180 18.13 0.70 -5.70
CA ARG A 180 19.48 0.81 -6.33
C ARG A 180 20.36 1.85 -5.63
N GLY A 181 19.79 2.71 -4.79
CA GLY A 181 20.49 3.74 -4.03
C GLY A 181 20.75 5.06 -4.75
N GLY A 182 21.73 5.79 -4.23
CA GLY A 182 22.15 7.05 -4.82
C GLY A 182 21.26 8.22 -4.39
N ALA A 183 20.63 8.93 -5.34
CA ALA A 183 19.90 10.17 -5.09
C ALA A 183 18.68 10.03 -4.15
N HIS A 184 18.26 8.80 -3.84
CA HIS A 184 17.10 8.53 -2.99
C HIS A 184 17.48 8.31 -1.50
N ASP A 185 18.76 8.14 -1.18
CA ASP A 185 19.21 7.89 0.18
C ASP A 185 18.94 9.11 1.09
N GLY A 186 18.39 8.85 2.29
CA GLY A 186 17.97 9.86 3.25
C GLY A 186 16.69 10.63 2.86
N LYS A 187 16.00 10.24 1.79
CA LYS A 187 14.80 10.94 1.33
C LYS A 187 13.53 10.32 1.88
N THR A 188 12.55 11.18 2.13
CA THR A 188 11.16 10.81 2.40
C THR A 188 10.29 11.43 1.31
N TYR A 189 9.48 10.62 0.63
CA TYR A 189 8.60 11.07 -0.44
C TYR A 189 7.14 10.78 -0.07
N GLU A 190 6.31 11.81 -0.07
CA GLU A 190 4.87 11.63 -0.12
C GLU A 190 4.47 11.37 -1.56
N LEU A 191 3.82 10.22 -1.79
CA LEU A 191 3.44 9.79 -3.13
C LEU A 191 1.95 10.00 -3.33
N ASN A 192 1.61 11.07 -4.06
CA ASN A 192 0.24 11.41 -4.42
C ASN A 192 -0.03 11.04 -5.87
N GLY A 193 -1.26 10.60 -6.15
CA GLY A 193 -1.69 10.29 -7.51
C GLY A 193 -1.82 11.53 -8.40
N PRO A 194 -2.05 11.34 -9.71
CA PRO A 194 -2.09 12.42 -10.68
C PRO A 194 -3.36 13.26 -10.61
N GLU A 195 -4.38 12.80 -9.90
CA GLU A 195 -5.68 13.47 -9.78
C GLU A 195 -6.27 13.26 -8.38
N ALA A 196 -6.94 14.26 -7.85
CA ALA A 196 -7.65 14.21 -6.57
C ALA A 196 -9.15 14.08 -6.83
N LEU A 197 -9.76 12.99 -6.42
CA LEU A 197 -11.15 12.64 -6.70
C LEU A 197 -11.98 12.53 -5.43
N THR A 198 -13.23 12.99 -5.50
CA THR A 198 -14.26 12.65 -4.51
C THR A 198 -14.77 11.22 -4.73
N CYS A 199 -15.39 10.63 -3.72
CA CYS A 199 -16.03 9.32 -3.88
C CYS A 199 -17.16 9.33 -4.93
N ALA A 200 -17.87 10.44 -5.10
CA ALA A 200 -18.87 10.60 -6.14
C ALA A 200 -18.25 10.56 -7.55
N GLU A 201 -17.15 11.31 -7.77
CA GLU A 201 -16.42 11.28 -9.04
C GLU A 201 -15.83 9.88 -9.34
N VAL A 202 -15.39 9.15 -8.31
CA VAL A 202 -14.96 7.75 -8.45
C VAL A 202 -16.13 6.87 -8.91
N ALA A 203 -17.32 7.02 -8.31
CA ALA A 203 -18.51 6.28 -8.71
C ALA A 203 -18.94 6.57 -10.17
N GLU A 204 -18.86 7.83 -10.60
CA GLU A 204 -19.14 8.24 -11.99
C GLU A 204 -18.14 7.59 -12.98
N LYS A 205 -16.84 7.61 -12.65
CA LYS A 205 -15.81 6.96 -13.46
C LYS A 205 -16.05 5.45 -13.56
N ILE A 206 -16.37 4.78 -12.43
CA ILE A 206 -16.73 3.34 -12.42
C ILE A 206 -17.94 3.09 -13.31
N SER A 207 -19.00 3.90 -13.18
CA SER A 207 -20.22 3.75 -13.97
C SER A 207 -19.93 3.81 -15.47
N ARG A 208 -19.11 4.76 -15.89
CA ARG A 208 -18.73 4.97 -17.29
C ARG A 208 -17.93 3.80 -17.84
N HIS A 209 -16.90 3.34 -17.11
CA HIS A 209 -16.02 2.28 -17.59
C HIS A 209 -16.67 0.88 -17.52
N ALA A 210 -17.45 0.62 -16.46
CA ALA A 210 -18.09 -0.67 -16.27
C ALA A 210 -19.44 -0.80 -17.02
N GLY A 211 -20.03 0.30 -17.50
CA GLY A 211 -21.33 0.30 -18.13
C GLY A 211 -22.48 -0.05 -17.17
N ILE A 212 -22.36 0.37 -15.92
CA ILE A 212 -23.33 0.10 -14.84
C ILE A 212 -23.72 1.40 -14.14
N ALA A 213 -24.80 1.39 -13.34
CA ALA A 213 -25.13 2.49 -12.45
C ALA A 213 -24.47 2.25 -11.09
N ALA A 214 -23.27 2.78 -10.88
CA ALA A 214 -22.61 2.80 -9.58
C ALA A 214 -22.78 4.15 -8.90
N ARG A 215 -23.01 4.17 -7.59
CA ARG A 215 -23.17 5.40 -6.83
C ARG A 215 -22.42 5.35 -5.49
N TYR A 216 -21.94 6.49 -5.06
CA TYR A 216 -21.48 6.73 -3.69
C TYR A 216 -22.65 7.16 -2.83
N VAL A 217 -22.73 6.61 -1.63
CA VAL A 217 -23.72 7.00 -0.60
C VAL A 217 -22.94 7.49 0.61
N ASP A 218 -23.02 8.78 0.86
CA ASP A 218 -22.44 9.37 2.06
C ASP A 218 -23.33 9.06 3.26
N ILE A 219 -22.73 8.51 4.32
CA ILE A 219 -23.42 8.14 5.54
C ILE A 219 -22.70 8.73 6.77
N PRO A 220 -23.43 8.97 7.88
CA PRO A 220 -22.78 9.42 9.09
C PRO A 220 -21.69 8.47 9.56
N MET A 221 -20.60 9.01 10.13
CA MET A 221 -19.46 8.24 10.64
C MET A 221 -19.88 7.13 11.60
N GLU A 222 -20.87 7.40 12.46
CA GLU A 222 -21.39 6.42 13.41
C GLU A 222 -22.13 5.26 12.73
N ALA A 223 -22.87 5.54 11.66
CA ALA A 223 -23.52 4.50 10.86
C ALA A 223 -22.48 3.62 10.14
N LEU A 224 -21.40 4.22 9.63
CA LEU A 224 -20.29 3.50 9.02
C LEU A 224 -19.59 2.62 10.06
N ARG A 225 -19.33 3.15 11.27
CA ARG A 225 -18.76 2.38 12.38
C ARG A 225 -19.60 1.14 12.68
N LYS A 226 -20.90 1.34 12.86
CA LYS A 226 -21.82 0.24 13.15
C LYS A 226 -21.81 -0.81 12.04
N ALA A 227 -21.86 -0.41 10.77
CA ALA A 227 -21.86 -1.33 9.64
C ALA A 227 -20.56 -2.17 9.58
N MET A 228 -19.41 -1.60 9.87
CA MET A 228 -18.13 -2.32 9.91
C MET A 228 -18.10 -3.35 11.06
N LEU A 229 -18.58 -2.97 12.26
CA LEU A 229 -18.67 -3.88 13.40
C LEU A 229 -19.64 -5.03 13.14
N ASP A 230 -20.82 -4.74 12.58
CA ASP A 230 -21.83 -5.75 12.20
C ASP A 230 -21.29 -6.76 11.19
N GLN A 231 -20.31 -6.37 10.34
CA GLN A 231 -19.61 -7.24 9.43
C GLN A 231 -18.48 -8.05 10.10
N GLY A 232 -18.29 -7.93 11.40
CA GLY A 232 -17.30 -8.65 12.19
C GLY A 232 -15.89 -8.07 12.11
N MET A 233 -15.75 -6.80 11.65
CA MET A 233 -14.45 -6.15 11.63
C MET A 233 -13.98 -5.87 13.06
N PRO A 234 -12.70 -6.17 13.42
CA PRO A 234 -12.17 -5.90 14.75
C PRO A 234 -12.24 -4.41 15.11
N GLU A 235 -12.53 -4.10 16.35
CA GLU A 235 -12.69 -2.72 16.87
C GLU A 235 -11.48 -1.82 16.53
N TRP A 236 -10.26 -2.31 16.69
CA TRP A 236 -9.06 -1.55 16.38
C TRP A 236 -8.98 -1.16 14.89
N GLN A 237 -9.45 -2.05 14.01
CA GLN A 237 -9.42 -1.81 12.56
C GLN A 237 -10.50 -0.80 12.16
N VAL A 238 -11.70 -0.92 12.76
CA VAL A 238 -12.78 0.06 12.57
C VAL A 238 -12.29 1.44 12.99
N THR A 239 -11.74 1.56 14.20
CA THR A 239 -11.19 2.83 14.70
C THR A 239 -10.15 3.40 13.75
N ALA A 240 -9.19 2.59 13.32
CA ALA A 240 -8.13 3.06 12.42
C ALA A 240 -8.65 3.51 11.05
N LEU A 241 -9.66 2.84 10.50
CA LEU A 241 -10.27 3.22 9.23
C LEU A 241 -11.10 4.50 9.34
N LEU A 242 -11.81 4.70 10.45
CA LEU A 242 -12.57 5.94 10.68
C LEU A 242 -11.63 7.14 10.89
N GLU A 243 -10.56 6.98 11.65
CA GLU A 243 -9.52 8.01 11.81
C GLU A 243 -8.84 8.34 10.48
N LEU A 244 -8.67 7.37 9.59
CA LEU A 244 -8.18 7.62 8.24
C LEU A 244 -9.18 8.44 7.41
N GLN A 245 -10.49 8.20 7.56
CA GLN A 245 -11.50 9.06 6.91
C GLN A 245 -11.49 10.48 7.49
N GLU A 246 -11.31 10.65 8.79
CA GLU A 246 -11.12 11.98 9.40
C GLU A 246 -9.91 12.70 8.78
N TYR A 247 -8.80 11.99 8.56
CA TYR A 247 -7.62 12.54 7.90
C TYR A 247 -7.94 13.05 6.49
N TYR A 248 -8.65 12.26 5.69
CA TYR A 248 -9.03 12.66 4.33
C TYR A 248 -10.03 13.82 4.33
N THR A 249 -11.04 13.80 5.22
CA THR A 249 -12.04 14.87 5.31
C THR A 249 -11.46 16.18 5.83
N SER A 250 -10.30 16.16 6.50
CA SER A 250 -9.53 17.37 6.83
C SER A 250 -8.85 18.03 5.62
N GLY A 251 -8.98 17.45 4.42
CA GLY A 251 -8.40 17.96 3.17
C GLY A 251 -6.96 17.51 2.88
N LYS A 252 -6.32 16.81 3.80
CA LYS A 252 -4.91 16.42 3.69
C LYS A 252 -4.63 15.33 2.64
N GLY A 253 -5.66 14.58 2.23
CA GLY A 253 -5.51 13.53 1.22
C GLY A 253 -5.59 13.99 -0.23
N GLY A 254 -5.90 15.27 -0.50
CA GLY A 254 -6.18 15.78 -1.85
C GLY A 254 -5.00 16.42 -2.58
N ALA A 255 -3.76 16.29 -2.08
CA ALA A 255 -2.61 16.92 -2.72
C ALA A 255 -2.30 16.29 -4.10
N VAL A 256 -2.01 17.14 -5.09
CA VAL A 256 -1.50 16.76 -6.42
C VAL A 256 -0.27 17.62 -6.68
N ASP A 257 0.91 17.11 -6.34
CA ASP A 257 2.15 17.90 -6.24
C ASP A 257 3.20 17.57 -7.32
N GLY A 258 2.91 16.59 -8.18
CA GLY A 258 3.81 16.13 -9.24
C GLY A 258 5.07 15.39 -8.76
N VAL A 259 5.22 15.12 -7.47
CA VAL A 259 6.37 14.36 -6.93
C VAL A 259 6.47 12.99 -7.57
N LEU A 260 5.36 12.25 -7.62
CA LEU A 260 5.32 10.91 -8.21
C LEU A 260 5.72 10.94 -9.70
N GLU A 261 5.22 11.90 -10.49
CA GLU A 261 5.56 12.03 -11.91
C GLU A 261 7.07 12.28 -12.11
N ARG A 262 7.65 13.19 -11.31
CA ARG A 262 9.10 13.44 -11.35
C ARG A 262 9.93 12.21 -11.01
N LEU A 263 9.54 11.45 -10.00
CA LEU A 263 10.25 10.23 -9.61
C LEU A 263 10.13 9.12 -10.66
N LEU A 264 8.98 9.01 -11.30
CA LEU A 264 8.73 8.05 -12.37
C LEU A 264 9.46 8.42 -13.67
N GLY A 265 9.56 9.72 -13.99
CA GLY A 265 9.98 10.21 -15.32
C GLY A 265 8.91 9.98 -16.40
N ARG A 266 7.69 9.70 -16.01
CA ARG A 266 6.49 9.55 -16.85
C ARG A 266 5.24 9.91 -16.07
N ARG A 267 4.13 10.10 -16.77
CA ARG A 267 2.83 10.32 -16.10
C ARG A 267 2.45 9.10 -15.26
N PRO A 268 1.94 9.28 -14.03
CA PRO A 268 1.38 8.21 -13.21
C PRO A 268 0.11 7.63 -13.85
N ILE A 269 -0.24 6.42 -13.46
CA ILE A 269 -1.47 5.74 -13.91
C ILE A 269 -2.67 6.48 -13.30
N THR A 270 -3.61 6.88 -14.17
CA THR A 270 -4.85 7.56 -13.76
C THR A 270 -5.93 6.56 -13.35
N MET A 271 -6.97 7.05 -12.65
CA MET A 271 -8.18 6.26 -12.35
C MET A 271 -8.84 5.72 -13.62
N ASP A 272 -8.91 6.53 -14.70
CA ASP A 272 -9.51 6.09 -15.95
C ASP A 272 -8.72 4.95 -16.62
N GLN A 273 -7.39 5.01 -16.62
CA GLN A 273 -6.54 3.92 -17.11
C GLN A 273 -6.70 2.65 -16.30
N PHE A 274 -6.71 2.78 -14.96
CA PHE A 274 -6.94 1.66 -14.06
C PHE A 274 -8.32 1.02 -14.29
N LEU A 275 -9.38 1.82 -14.36
CA LEU A 275 -10.73 1.31 -14.56
C LEU A 275 -10.92 0.70 -15.96
N ALA A 276 -10.21 1.16 -16.99
CA ALA A 276 -10.23 0.51 -18.30
C ALA A 276 -9.72 -0.94 -18.24
N GLU A 277 -8.72 -1.22 -17.38
CA GLU A 277 -8.17 -2.57 -17.17
C GLU A 277 -9.11 -3.45 -16.31
N TYR A 278 -9.77 -2.87 -15.31
CA TYR A 278 -10.49 -3.60 -14.26
C TYR A 278 -12.01 -3.40 -14.26
N ALA A 279 -12.60 -2.84 -15.35
CA ALA A 279 -14.03 -2.57 -15.43
C ALA A 279 -14.92 -3.81 -15.17
N GLY A 280 -14.45 -4.98 -15.56
CA GLY A 280 -15.15 -6.26 -15.34
C GLY A 280 -15.36 -6.60 -13.87
N GLU A 281 -14.47 -6.14 -12.98
CA GLU A 281 -14.54 -6.44 -11.56
C GLU A 281 -15.73 -5.78 -10.83
N PHE A 282 -16.34 -4.78 -11.45
CA PHE A 282 -17.50 -4.07 -10.91
C PHE A 282 -18.83 -4.64 -11.39
N ARG A 283 -18.82 -5.49 -12.42
CA ARG A 283 -20.04 -6.10 -12.95
C ARG A 283 -20.45 -7.27 -12.06
N GLY A 284 -21.72 -7.34 -11.66
CA GLY A 284 -22.29 -8.55 -11.06
C GLY A 284 -22.12 -9.73 -12.02
N GLN A 285 -22.07 -10.95 -11.51
CA GLN A 285 -22.25 -12.10 -12.40
C GLN A 285 -23.60 -11.92 -13.08
N ALA A 286 -23.60 -11.69 -14.40
CA ALA A 286 -24.82 -11.81 -15.16
C ALA A 286 -25.39 -13.18 -14.82
N ALA A 287 -26.62 -13.21 -14.33
CA ALA A 287 -27.32 -14.48 -14.17
C ALA A 287 -27.14 -15.23 -15.48
N LYS A 288 -26.49 -16.38 -15.43
CA LYS A 288 -26.43 -17.26 -16.61
C LYS A 288 -27.87 -17.60 -16.93
N ALA A 289 -28.41 -16.92 -17.94
CA ALA A 289 -29.70 -17.26 -18.51
C ALA A 289 -29.63 -18.62 -19.21
#